data_dd8801a6996fb45655efceea6ca1075d
#
_entry.id   dd8801a6996fb45655efceea6ca1075d
#
_cell.length_a   1.000
_cell.length_b   1.000
_cell.length_c   1.000
_cell.angle_alpha   90.00
_cell.angle_beta   90.00
_cell.angle_gamma   90.00
#
_symmetry.space_group_name_H-M   'P 1'
#
loop_
_entity.id
_entity.type
_entity.pdbx_description
1 polymer ?
#
loop_
_entity_poly.entity_id
_entity_poly.type
_entity_poly.pdbx_seq_one_letter_code
_entity_poly.pdbx_strand_id
1 'polypeptide(L)'
;MGKAGKALRQVLETYGISQNKLAVAMGVGRSTVHYWFQQTQDPSAEAVLEIRKGLRNINPAAAEEFIRLYLDDSFVDEEQS
;
A
#
# COMPACT_ATOMS: atom_id res chain seq x y z
N MET A 1 7.68 8.52 -7.95
CA MET A 1 6.76 8.25 -6.88
C MET A 1 5.45 7.79 -7.41
N GLY A 2 5.11 6.61 -7.07
CA GLY A 2 3.92 6.00 -7.60
C GLY A 2 2.72 6.19 -6.68
N LYS A 3 1.56 6.09 -7.28
CA LYS A 3 0.30 6.21 -6.61
C LYS A 3 0.10 5.08 -5.61
N ALA A 4 0.50 3.86 -5.99
CA ALA A 4 0.31 2.70 -5.15
C ALA A 4 1.16 2.76 -3.88
N GLY A 5 2.42 3.18 -4.01
CA GLY A 5 3.28 3.31 -2.85
C GLY A 5 2.79 4.35 -1.87
N LYS A 6 2.29 5.45 -2.41
CA LYS A 6 1.75 6.53 -1.59
C LYS A 6 0.50 6.09 -0.85
N ALA A 7 -0.40 5.40 -1.56
CA ALA A 7 -1.62 4.90 -0.95
C ALA A 7 -1.30 3.88 0.15
N LEU A 8 -0.32 3.02 -0.10
CA LEU A 8 0.08 2.04 0.88
C LEU A 8 0.60 2.69 2.15
N ARG A 9 1.48 3.68 2.00
CA ARG A 9 2.03 4.37 3.15
C ARG A 9 0.92 5.02 3.98
N GLN A 10 -0.01 5.67 3.31
CA GLN A 10 -1.12 6.34 3.98
C GLN A 10 -1.93 5.33 4.79
N VAL A 11 -2.25 4.19 4.20
CA VAL A 11 -3.07 3.18 4.86
C VAL A 11 -2.35 2.56 6.05
N LEU A 12 -1.08 2.22 5.88
CA LEU A 12 -0.34 1.63 7.00
C LEU A 12 -0.27 2.59 8.17
N GLU A 13 -0.08 3.86 7.91
CA GLU A 13 -0.01 4.86 8.97
C GLU A 13 -1.38 5.09 9.60
N THR A 14 -2.42 5.14 8.79
CA THR A 14 -3.76 5.40 9.29
C THR A 14 -4.26 4.28 10.19
N TYR A 15 -3.98 3.04 9.81
CA TYR A 15 -4.49 1.87 10.52
C TYR A 15 -3.48 1.27 11.49
N GLY A 16 -2.30 1.88 11.61
CA GLY A 16 -1.31 1.39 12.55
C GLY A 16 -0.78 0.01 12.21
N ILE A 17 -0.67 -0.31 10.92
CA ILE A 17 -0.18 -1.61 10.46
C ILE A 17 1.31 -1.49 10.17
N SER A 18 2.11 -2.39 10.75
CA SER A 18 3.55 -2.35 10.53
C SER A 18 3.89 -2.95 9.17
N GLN A 19 5.04 -2.54 8.64
CA GLN A 19 5.53 -3.10 7.39
C GLN A 19 5.76 -4.60 7.53
N ASN A 20 6.27 -5.02 8.67
CA ASN A 20 6.53 -6.44 8.90
C ASN A 20 5.24 -7.25 8.91
N LYS A 21 4.20 -6.70 9.54
CA LYS A 21 2.93 -7.41 9.59
C LYS A 21 2.36 -7.61 8.20
N LEU A 22 2.44 -6.58 7.36
CA LEU A 22 1.96 -6.72 5.99
C LEU A 22 2.81 -7.71 5.22
N ALA A 23 4.13 -7.67 5.38
CA ALA A 23 5.01 -8.59 4.66
C ALA A 23 4.68 -10.04 5.01
N VAL A 24 4.45 -10.31 6.29
CA VAL A 24 4.08 -11.66 6.73
C VAL A 24 2.75 -12.07 6.10
N ALA A 25 1.77 -11.18 6.13
CA ALA A 25 0.45 -11.49 5.57
C ALA A 25 0.51 -11.76 4.08
N MET A 26 1.43 -11.09 3.38
CA MET A 26 1.60 -11.27 1.93
C MET A 26 2.52 -12.43 1.58
N GLY A 27 3.31 -12.91 2.53
CA GLY A 27 4.29 -13.94 2.24
C GLY A 27 5.49 -13.43 1.47
N VAL A 28 5.84 -12.17 1.66
CA VAL A 28 7.01 -11.58 0.98
C VAL A 28 8.01 -11.10 2.02
N GLY A 29 9.19 -10.74 1.56
CA GLY A 29 10.22 -10.22 2.46
C GLY A 29 9.85 -8.82 2.95
N ARG A 30 10.29 -8.52 4.19
CA ARG A 30 10.02 -7.21 4.76
C ARG A 30 10.63 -6.08 3.93
N SER A 31 11.79 -6.34 3.32
CA SER A 31 12.43 -5.30 2.53
C SER A 31 11.60 -4.90 1.31
N THR A 32 10.82 -5.84 0.76
CA THR A 32 9.95 -5.52 -0.38
C THR A 32 8.93 -4.49 0.03
N VAL A 33 8.27 -4.69 1.17
CA VAL A 33 7.28 -3.74 1.67
C VAL A 33 7.97 -2.41 2.03
N HIS A 34 9.16 -2.50 2.59
CA HIS A 34 9.90 -1.31 2.97
C HIS A 34 10.20 -0.41 1.77
N TYR A 35 10.59 -1.00 0.63
CA TYR A 35 10.86 -0.22 -0.57
C TYR A 35 9.60 0.50 -1.05
N TRP A 36 8.46 -0.18 -1.00
CA TRP A 36 7.20 0.46 -1.37
C TRP A 36 6.87 1.60 -0.41
N PHE A 37 7.05 1.37 0.88
CA PHE A 37 6.73 2.36 1.91
C PHE A 37 7.62 3.59 1.76
N GLN A 38 8.90 3.38 1.47
CA GLN A 38 9.84 4.47 1.26
C GLN A 38 9.69 5.11 -0.12
N GLN A 39 8.88 4.49 -0.97
CA GLN A 39 8.60 4.98 -2.32
C GLN A 39 9.82 5.01 -3.22
N THR A 40 10.81 4.15 -2.92
CA THR A 40 11.94 3.95 -3.82
C THR A 40 11.56 3.05 -4.98
N GLN A 41 10.58 2.18 -4.77
CA GLN A 41 10.00 1.35 -5.82
C GLN A 41 8.49 1.38 -5.65
N ASP A 42 7.78 1.39 -6.77
CA ASP A 42 6.33 1.37 -6.70
C ASP A 42 5.83 -0.04 -6.97
N PRO A 43 4.81 -0.50 -6.25
CA PRO A 43 4.26 -1.83 -6.51
C PRO A 43 3.72 -1.93 -7.93
N SER A 44 3.94 -3.08 -8.55
CA SER A 44 3.34 -3.35 -9.85
C SER A 44 1.83 -3.53 -9.70
N ALA A 45 1.12 -3.57 -10.83
CA ALA A 45 -0.32 -3.78 -10.80
C ALA A 45 -0.66 -5.09 -10.10
N GLU A 46 0.14 -6.14 -10.34
CA GLU A 46 -0.11 -7.41 -9.67
C GLU A 46 0.19 -7.32 -8.19
N ALA A 47 1.24 -6.58 -7.82
CA ALA A 47 1.57 -6.40 -6.42
C ALA A 47 0.45 -5.66 -5.69
N VAL A 48 -0.22 -4.73 -6.35
CA VAL A 48 -1.34 -4.02 -5.75
C VAL A 48 -2.43 -5.01 -5.31
N LEU A 49 -2.71 -6.00 -6.15
CA LEU A 49 -3.70 -7.01 -5.80
C LEU A 49 -3.24 -7.85 -4.60
N GLU A 50 -1.95 -8.17 -4.54
CA GLU A 50 -1.42 -8.94 -3.42
C GLU A 50 -1.42 -8.12 -2.13
N ILE A 51 -1.14 -6.84 -2.23
CA ILE A 51 -1.22 -5.94 -1.08
C ILE A 51 -2.65 -5.92 -0.55
N ARG A 52 -3.62 -5.81 -1.44
CA ARG A 52 -5.02 -5.80 -1.04
C ARG A 52 -5.39 -7.07 -0.29
N LYS A 53 -4.94 -8.23 -0.78
CA LYS A 53 -5.21 -9.49 -0.11
C LYS A 53 -4.57 -9.53 1.28
N GLY A 54 -3.32 -9.10 1.38
CA GLY A 54 -2.62 -9.08 2.65
C GLY A 54 -3.30 -8.16 3.65
N LEU A 55 -3.69 -6.97 3.20
CA LEU A 55 -4.39 -6.03 4.07
C LEU A 55 -5.74 -6.59 4.52
N ARG A 56 -6.44 -7.27 3.61
CA ARG A 56 -7.74 -7.84 3.98
C ARG A 56 -7.60 -8.87 5.09
N ASN A 57 -6.53 -9.63 5.09
CA ASN A 57 -6.29 -10.60 6.16
C ASN A 57 -6.02 -9.93 7.49
N ILE A 58 -5.49 -8.71 7.47
CA ILE A 58 -5.19 -7.98 8.69
C ILE A 58 -6.40 -7.17 9.13
N ASN A 59 -6.96 -6.40 8.20
CA ASN A 59 -8.07 -5.48 8.48
C ASN A 59 -8.77 -5.15 7.16
N PRO A 60 -9.97 -5.72 6.93
CA PRO A 60 -10.66 -5.49 5.66
C PRO A 60 -10.90 -4.01 5.34
N ALA A 61 -11.11 -3.18 6.36
CA ALA A 61 -11.31 -1.75 6.12
C ALA A 61 -10.05 -1.11 5.54
N ALA A 62 -8.88 -1.56 5.98
CA ALA A 62 -7.62 -1.04 5.45
C ALA A 62 -7.47 -1.42 3.98
N ALA A 63 -7.88 -2.63 3.62
CA ALA A 63 -7.79 -3.07 2.22
C ALA A 63 -8.68 -2.21 1.34
N GLU A 64 -9.88 -1.90 1.79
CA GLU A 64 -10.79 -1.06 1.03
C GLU A 64 -10.26 0.36 0.90
N GLU A 65 -9.71 0.89 1.98
CA GLU A 65 -9.16 2.23 1.95
C GLU A 65 -7.97 2.31 0.98
N PHE A 66 -7.13 1.27 0.96
CA PHE A 66 -6.00 1.24 0.06
C PHE A 66 -6.46 1.33 -1.40
N ILE A 67 -7.45 0.53 -1.77
CA ILE A 67 -7.96 0.55 -3.14
C ILE A 67 -8.64 1.87 -3.45
N ARG A 68 -9.39 2.42 -2.48
CA ARG A 68 -10.05 3.70 -2.69
C ARG A 68 -9.03 4.79 -2.98
N LEU A 69 -7.96 4.85 -2.20
CA LEU A 69 -6.91 5.84 -2.41
C LEU A 69 -6.18 5.61 -3.71
N TYR A 70 -5.92 4.35 -4.03
CA TYR A 70 -5.22 4.02 -5.27
C TYR A 70 -6.00 4.48 -6.49
N LEU A 71 -7.33 4.40 -6.44
CA LEU A 71 -8.19 4.77 -7.56
C LEU A 71 -8.64 6.23 -7.52
N ASP A 72 -8.32 6.96 -6.45
CA ASP A 72 -8.78 8.33 -6.26
C ASP A 72 -7.86 9.30 -7.01
N ASP A 73 -8.40 9.96 -8.01
CA ASP A 73 -7.64 10.89 -8.82
C ASP A 73 -7.11 12.07 -7.99
N SER A 74 -7.89 12.54 -7.05
CA SER A 74 -7.47 13.71 -6.27
C SER A 74 -6.34 13.39 -5.31
N PHE A 75 -6.12 12.12 -5.00
CA PHE A 75 -5.05 11.71 -4.09
C PHE A 75 -3.66 12.08 -4.60
N VAL A 76 -3.50 12.21 -5.92
CA VAL A 76 -2.20 12.51 -6.54
C VAL A 76 -2.19 13.85 -7.25
N ASP A 77 -3.19 14.69 -7.02
CA ASP A 77 -3.32 15.94 -7.75
C ASP A 77 -2.10 16.83 -7.60
N GLU A 78 -1.59 16.95 -6.40
CA GLU A 78 -0.46 17.86 -6.20
C GLU A 78 0.79 17.38 -6.92
N GLU A 79 0.88 16.11 -7.24
CA GLU A 79 2.04 15.59 -7.94
C GLU A 79 1.97 15.86 -9.43
N GLN A 80 0.78 16.03 -9.93
CA GLN A 80 0.61 16.27 -11.35
C GLN A 80 0.66 17.74 -11.69
N SER A 81 0.50 18.56 -10.71
CA SER A 81 0.63 20.00 -10.91
C SER A 81 2.06 20.44 -10.88
#